data_2f91cd1dbebbd51c95e0ceb85f00cb9d
#
_entry.id   2f91cd1dbebbd51c95e0ceb85f00cb9d
#
_cell.length_a   1.000
_cell.length_b   1.000
_cell.length_c   1.000
_cell.angle_alpha   90.00
_cell.angle_beta   90.00
_cell.angle_gamma   90.00
#
_symmetry.space_group_name_H-M   'P 1'
#
loop_
_entity.id
_entity.type
_entity.pdbx_description
1 polymer ?
#
loop_
_entity_poly.entity_id
_entity_poly.type
_entity_poly.pdbx_seq_one_letter_code
_entity_poly.pdbx_strand_id
1 'polypeptide(L)'
;MIVGHAIDEAVSEGDVDRLGMWLVVLGVAFGLNAIAAWFGRGLNARAMLVIGHDLRMAITDRIQDPRGIAGEPRSAGELLAIASTDARRVQNAVMMTVFPVAEIAAIVYVAIMASRINLPLGIAILCGGPLMVWGSVRAAKPLRTRSGIRQAALAKASSMATDVVQGLRILKGLGAVATVSNRYSTVSGATFERTVEANAAQARLNATTEIVGSVYVIAVGIGAGVMAMHSMVSVGELITVIGLTQFIITPMTMLGRNIASRWAAAQSSAERIIAVLAAPGVEKSEPQVPALAPGVNVVPEPIPEDLIFLPRERFLVVPHETMLFEGTVRDNIHPDSARAQRALFVAAGEDIPGGLDRQVGEGGRNLSGGQQQRVALARAIAADAEILVLADPTTAVDSVTEQEIAQRVAHHRGPKPTLVFTASPAWAAVGAEL
;
A
#
# COMPACT_ATOMS: atom_id res chain seq x y z
N MET A 1 30.59 -25.51 17.31
CA MET A 1 31.26 -25.77 18.61
C MET A 1 30.79 -27.07 19.26
N ILE A 2 29.50 -27.26 19.59
CA ILE A 2 29.00 -28.51 20.21
C ILE A 2 29.43 -29.74 19.38
N VAL A 3 29.25 -29.69 18.04
CA VAL A 3 29.69 -30.76 17.12
C VAL A 3 31.20 -30.96 17.17
N GLY A 4 32.00 -29.87 17.23
CA GLY A 4 33.46 -29.96 17.31
C GLY A 4 33.92 -30.67 18.61
N HIS A 5 33.37 -30.26 19.76
CA HIS A 5 33.66 -30.91 21.04
C HIS A 5 33.20 -32.38 21.05
N ALA A 6 32.03 -32.67 20.48
CA ALA A 6 31.55 -34.03 20.35
C ALA A 6 32.51 -34.92 19.51
N ILE A 7 33.14 -34.35 18.47
CA ILE A 7 34.13 -35.08 17.66
C ILE A 7 35.43 -35.25 18.45
N ASP A 8 35.94 -34.23 19.09
CA ASP A 8 37.21 -34.31 19.80
C ASP A 8 37.14 -35.23 21.04
N GLU A 9 36.06 -35.15 21.86
CA GLU A 9 35.95 -35.88 23.10
C GLU A 9 35.32 -37.27 22.96
N ALA A 10 34.37 -37.47 22.03
CA ALA A 10 33.64 -38.72 21.93
C ALA A 10 34.11 -39.57 20.75
N VAL A 11 34.27 -38.99 19.55
CA VAL A 11 34.62 -39.76 18.35
C VAL A 11 36.09 -40.11 18.34
N SER A 12 37.00 -39.21 18.76
CA SER A 12 38.44 -39.44 18.77
C SER A 12 38.85 -40.41 19.87
N GLU A 13 38.12 -40.44 21.03
CA GLU A 13 38.37 -41.39 22.14
C GLU A 13 37.53 -42.65 22.05
N GLY A 14 36.54 -42.72 21.15
CA GLY A 14 35.62 -43.88 20.99
C GLY A 14 34.62 -44.03 22.15
N ASP A 15 34.33 -43.00 22.90
CA ASP A 15 33.45 -43.00 24.07
C ASP A 15 31.99 -42.79 23.64
N VAL A 16 31.19 -43.86 23.65
CA VAL A 16 29.78 -43.86 23.22
C VAL A 16 28.90 -43.10 24.21
N ASP A 17 29.20 -43.12 25.51
CA ASP A 17 28.40 -42.41 26.53
C ASP A 17 28.56 -40.90 26.41
N ARG A 18 29.75 -40.41 26.16
CA ARG A 18 30.01 -38.98 25.85
C ARG A 18 29.34 -38.53 24.55
N LEU A 19 29.35 -39.41 23.53
CA LEU A 19 28.64 -39.15 22.29
C LEU A 19 27.14 -38.93 22.53
N GLY A 20 26.52 -39.81 23.35
CA GLY A 20 25.12 -39.72 23.74
C GLY A 20 24.81 -38.41 24.46
N MET A 21 25.67 -38.00 25.40
CA MET A 21 25.55 -36.71 26.09
C MET A 21 25.58 -35.52 25.13
N TRP A 22 26.56 -35.47 24.20
CA TRP A 22 26.67 -34.37 23.23
C TRP A 22 25.52 -34.32 22.24
N LEU A 23 24.95 -35.46 21.85
CA LEU A 23 23.73 -35.52 21.02
C LEU A 23 22.52 -34.93 21.75
N VAL A 24 22.38 -35.17 23.06
CA VAL A 24 21.31 -34.56 23.87
C VAL A 24 21.51 -33.06 23.95
N VAL A 25 22.74 -32.58 24.23
CA VAL A 25 23.07 -31.15 24.26
C VAL A 25 22.75 -30.49 22.92
N LEU A 26 23.08 -31.12 21.81
CA LEU A 26 22.78 -30.66 20.47
C LEU A 26 21.26 -30.59 20.24
N GLY A 27 20.53 -31.63 20.63
CA GLY A 27 19.05 -31.66 20.55
C GLY A 27 18.39 -30.55 21.34
N VAL A 28 18.87 -30.29 22.58
CA VAL A 28 18.39 -29.18 23.40
C VAL A 28 18.71 -27.83 22.74
N ALA A 29 19.92 -27.65 22.19
CA ALA A 29 20.31 -26.42 21.51
C ALA A 29 19.44 -26.14 20.27
N PHE A 30 19.14 -27.19 19.45
CA PHE A 30 18.22 -27.08 18.32
C PHE A 30 16.79 -26.78 18.77
N GLY A 31 16.32 -27.41 19.84
CA GLY A 31 15.00 -27.14 20.44
C GLY A 31 14.85 -25.69 20.88
N LEU A 32 15.83 -25.18 21.62
CA LEU A 32 15.87 -23.78 22.05
C LEU A 32 15.90 -22.82 20.85
N ASN A 33 16.71 -23.13 19.83
CA ASN A 33 16.76 -22.33 18.61
C ASN A 33 15.41 -22.32 17.87
N ALA A 34 14.75 -23.49 17.76
CA ALA A 34 13.45 -23.59 17.12
C ALA A 34 12.37 -22.76 17.85
N ILE A 35 12.35 -22.84 19.19
CA ILE A 35 11.46 -22.06 20.05
C ILE A 35 11.75 -20.56 19.91
N ALA A 36 13.00 -20.16 20.01
CA ALA A 36 13.40 -18.76 19.86
C ALA A 36 13.03 -18.20 18.46
N ALA A 37 13.25 -18.99 17.41
CA ALA A 37 12.91 -18.62 16.05
C ALA A 37 11.38 -18.52 15.84
N TRP A 38 10.59 -19.39 16.49
CA TRP A 38 9.13 -19.35 16.43
C TRP A 38 8.58 -18.08 17.12
N PHE A 39 9.03 -17.82 18.34
CA PHE A 39 8.65 -16.60 19.07
C PHE A 39 9.11 -15.33 18.35
N GLY A 40 10.37 -15.28 17.89
CA GLY A 40 10.93 -14.13 17.21
C GLY A 40 10.19 -13.80 15.90
N ARG A 41 9.83 -14.81 15.11
CA ARG A 41 9.01 -14.61 13.89
C ARG A 41 7.60 -14.14 14.23
N GLY A 42 6.97 -14.73 15.25
CA GLY A 42 5.64 -14.32 15.71
C GLY A 42 5.59 -12.87 16.19
N LEU A 43 6.55 -12.47 17.03
CA LEU A 43 6.65 -11.10 17.52
C LEU A 43 6.92 -10.09 16.38
N ASN A 44 7.83 -10.43 15.46
CA ASN A 44 8.13 -9.58 14.31
C ASN A 44 6.91 -9.43 13.37
N ALA A 45 6.21 -10.53 13.08
CA ALA A 45 4.99 -10.50 12.27
C ALA A 45 3.90 -9.63 12.94
N ARG A 46 3.72 -9.78 14.26
CA ARG A 46 2.77 -8.97 15.02
C ARG A 46 3.14 -7.49 14.99
N ALA A 47 4.40 -7.14 15.22
CA ALA A 47 4.88 -5.76 15.16
C ALA A 47 4.63 -5.13 13.78
N MET A 48 4.93 -5.85 12.69
CA MET A 48 4.66 -5.39 11.32
C MET A 48 3.16 -5.15 11.08
N LEU A 49 2.30 -6.06 11.54
CA LEU A 49 0.85 -5.93 11.34
C LEU A 49 0.28 -4.76 12.13
N VAL A 50 0.71 -4.57 13.38
CA VAL A 50 0.26 -3.44 14.22
C VAL A 50 0.70 -2.11 13.60
N ILE A 51 1.98 -1.94 13.30
CA ILE A 51 2.49 -0.71 12.66
C ILE A 51 1.78 -0.44 11.33
N GLY A 52 1.56 -1.47 10.52
CA GLY A 52 0.87 -1.33 9.23
C GLY A 52 -0.62 -0.97 9.39
N HIS A 53 -1.27 -1.44 10.45
CA HIS A 53 -2.65 -1.08 10.78
C HIS A 53 -2.73 0.37 11.25
N ASP A 54 -1.95 0.72 12.27
CA ASP A 54 -1.95 2.06 12.87
C ASP A 54 -1.64 3.14 11.82
N LEU A 55 -0.67 2.85 10.93
CA LEU A 55 -0.30 3.77 9.86
C LEU A 55 -1.45 3.97 8.85
N ARG A 56 -2.15 2.88 8.47
CA ARG A 56 -3.32 2.99 7.57
C ARG A 56 -4.46 3.75 8.22
N MET A 57 -4.73 3.49 9.50
CA MET A 57 -5.76 4.23 10.25
C MET A 57 -5.43 5.71 10.31
N ALA A 58 -4.20 6.07 10.71
CA ALA A 58 -3.78 7.48 10.75
C ALA A 58 -3.90 8.19 9.38
N ILE A 59 -3.52 7.52 8.29
CA ILE A 59 -3.67 8.07 6.93
C ILE A 59 -5.15 8.22 6.58
N THR A 60 -5.97 7.21 6.87
CA THR A 60 -7.41 7.24 6.56
C THR A 60 -8.12 8.33 7.35
N ASP A 61 -7.83 8.45 8.64
CA ASP A 61 -8.38 9.50 9.50
C ASP A 61 -7.99 10.90 8.97
N ARG A 62 -6.74 11.05 8.50
CA ARG A 62 -6.29 12.31 7.92
C ARG A 62 -6.95 12.64 6.58
N ILE A 63 -7.19 11.61 5.74
CA ILE A 63 -7.90 11.78 4.45
C ILE A 63 -9.37 12.18 4.69
N GLN A 64 -9.99 11.64 5.73
CA GLN A 64 -11.39 11.92 6.10
C GLN A 64 -11.57 13.18 6.96
N ASP A 65 -10.48 13.87 7.32
CA ASP A 65 -10.55 15.10 8.12
C ASP A 65 -11.43 16.14 7.42
N PRO A 66 -12.51 16.63 8.07
CA PRO A 66 -13.41 17.64 7.49
C PRO A 66 -12.72 18.95 7.08
N ARG A 67 -11.55 19.22 7.64
CA ARG A 67 -10.74 20.39 7.28
C ARG A 67 -10.04 20.25 5.92
N GLY A 68 -10.09 19.06 5.31
CA GLY A 68 -9.38 18.78 4.07
C GLY A 68 -7.86 18.69 4.24
N ILE A 69 -7.15 18.59 3.14
CA ILE A 69 -5.69 18.53 3.07
C ILE A 69 -5.24 19.73 2.22
N ALA A 70 -4.55 20.70 2.83
CA ALA A 70 -4.02 21.85 2.10
C ALA A 70 -2.78 21.44 1.27
N GLY A 71 -2.49 22.24 0.24
CA GLY A 71 -1.38 22.04 -0.69
C GLY A 71 -1.84 21.62 -2.08
N GLU A 72 -0.95 20.99 -2.85
CA GLU A 72 -1.30 20.54 -4.20
C GLU A 72 -2.45 19.51 -4.19
N PRO A 73 -3.43 19.65 -5.08
CA PRO A 73 -4.54 18.72 -5.19
C PRO A 73 -4.02 17.30 -5.50
N ARG A 74 -4.39 16.32 -4.67
CA ARG A 74 -4.04 14.92 -4.86
C ARG A 74 -5.24 14.16 -5.39
N SER A 75 -5.00 13.30 -6.38
CA SER A 75 -6.06 12.43 -6.88
C SER A 75 -6.46 11.37 -5.86
N ALA A 76 -7.71 10.91 -5.92
CA ALA A 76 -8.19 9.82 -5.08
C ALA A 76 -7.33 8.55 -5.23
N GLY A 77 -6.85 8.26 -6.46
CA GLY A 77 -5.94 7.14 -6.72
C GLY A 77 -4.59 7.29 -6.04
N GLU A 78 -4.04 8.50 -5.97
CA GLU A 78 -2.79 8.79 -5.25
C GLU A 78 -2.96 8.58 -3.74
N LEU A 79 -4.01 9.12 -3.14
CA LEU A 79 -4.31 8.96 -1.72
C LEU A 79 -4.52 7.47 -1.36
N LEU A 80 -5.22 6.73 -2.22
CA LEU A 80 -5.40 5.28 -2.06
C LEU A 80 -4.05 4.53 -2.17
N ALA A 81 -3.17 4.93 -3.08
CA ALA A 81 -1.84 4.34 -3.21
C ALA A 81 -0.98 4.61 -1.96
N ILE A 82 -1.07 5.81 -1.38
CA ILE A 82 -0.39 6.16 -0.12
C ILE A 82 -0.92 5.31 1.04
N ALA A 83 -2.24 5.21 1.19
CA ALA A 83 -2.88 4.43 2.27
C ALA A 83 -2.66 2.91 2.14
N SER A 84 -2.44 2.39 0.93
CA SER A 84 -2.28 0.95 0.69
C SER A 84 -0.83 0.54 0.44
N THR A 85 -0.26 0.97 -0.67
CA THR A 85 1.05 0.51 -1.15
C THR A 85 2.21 1.12 -0.37
N ASP A 86 2.16 2.44 -0.11
CA ASP A 86 3.22 3.11 0.63
C ASP A 86 3.22 2.70 2.10
N ALA A 87 2.05 2.62 2.73
CA ALA A 87 1.92 2.10 4.08
C ALA A 87 2.50 0.68 4.21
N ARG A 88 2.28 -0.20 3.21
CA ARG A 88 2.86 -1.55 3.17
C ARG A 88 4.39 -1.53 3.01
N ARG A 89 4.94 -0.60 2.22
CA ARG A 89 6.40 -0.47 2.06
C ARG A 89 7.07 -0.04 3.36
N VAL A 90 6.48 0.91 4.08
CA VAL A 90 6.96 1.34 5.40
C VAL A 90 6.80 0.23 6.44
N GLN A 91 5.67 -0.46 6.47
CA GLN A 91 5.46 -1.66 7.29
C GLN A 91 6.57 -2.69 7.09
N ASN A 92 6.93 -2.99 5.82
CA ASN A 92 7.97 -3.96 5.50
C ASN A 92 9.37 -3.46 5.87
N ALA A 93 9.58 -2.14 6.02
CA ALA A 93 10.85 -1.59 6.47
C ALA A 93 11.19 -1.95 7.93
N VAL A 94 10.22 -2.33 8.75
CA VAL A 94 10.46 -2.83 10.11
C VAL A 94 11.41 -4.03 10.09
N MET A 95 11.29 -4.91 9.09
CA MET A 95 12.23 -6.02 8.90
C MET A 95 13.67 -5.53 8.64
N MET A 96 13.84 -4.33 8.08
CA MET A 96 15.16 -3.75 7.82
C MET A 96 15.87 -3.23 9.08
N THR A 97 15.17 -3.12 10.20
CA THR A 97 15.79 -2.78 11.48
C THR A 97 16.22 -4.02 12.26
N VAL A 98 15.44 -5.10 12.17
CA VAL A 98 15.67 -6.35 12.94
C VAL A 98 16.72 -7.24 12.28
N PHE A 99 16.58 -7.51 10.98
CA PHE A 99 17.48 -8.46 10.29
C PHE A 99 18.94 -8.02 10.26
N PRO A 100 19.30 -6.76 9.92
CA PRO A 100 20.70 -6.36 9.92
C PRO A 100 21.36 -6.46 11.29
N VAL A 101 20.62 -6.14 12.35
CA VAL A 101 21.13 -6.26 13.73
C VAL A 101 21.41 -7.73 14.05
N ALA A 102 20.48 -8.63 13.71
CA ALA A 102 20.67 -10.07 13.92
C ALA A 102 21.84 -10.62 13.09
N GLU A 103 22.00 -10.18 11.83
CA GLU A 103 23.10 -10.61 10.95
C GLU A 103 24.45 -10.10 11.44
N ILE A 104 24.54 -8.84 11.87
CA ILE A 104 25.77 -8.28 12.46
C ILE A 104 26.10 -9.04 13.76
N ALA A 105 25.14 -9.28 14.62
CA ALA A 105 25.33 -10.06 15.84
C ALA A 105 25.84 -11.48 15.55
N ALA A 106 25.29 -12.14 14.52
CA ALA A 106 25.76 -13.45 14.09
C ALA A 106 27.21 -13.41 13.57
N ILE A 107 27.58 -12.40 12.77
CA ILE A 107 28.95 -12.21 12.29
C ILE A 107 29.92 -12.02 13.45
N VAL A 108 29.59 -11.13 14.39
CA VAL A 108 30.40 -10.86 15.56
C VAL A 108 30.54 -12.12 16.43
N TYR A 109 29.43 -12.82 16.68
CA TYR A 109 29.43 -14.06 17.44
C TYR A 109 30.35 -15.13 16.81
N VAL A 110 30.24 -15.34 15.51
CA VAL A 110 31.10 -16.30 14.78
C VAL A 110 32.56 -15.89 14.82
N ALA A 111 32.86 -14.61 14.65
CA ALA A 111 34.22 -14.10 14.74
C ALA A 111 34.84 -14.31 16.15
N ILE A 112 34.07 -14.06 17.22
CA ILE A 112 34.51 -14.30 18.60
C ILE A 112 34.75 -15.81 18.80
N MET A 113 33.85 -16.67 18.36
CA MET A 113 34.00 -18.11 18.51
C MET A 113 35.20 -18.67 17.74
N ALA A 114 35.42 -18.21 16.51
CA ALA A 114 36.59 -18.60 15.73
C ALA A 114 37.90 -18.05 16.34
N SER A 115 37.88 -16.84 16.91
CA SER A 115 39.04 -16.25 17.61
C SER A 115 39.44 -17.02 18.88
N ARG A 116 38.47 -17.69 19.54
CA ARG A 116 38.75 -18.56 20.70
C ARG A 116 39.46 -19.85 20.32
N ILE A 117 39.25 -20.33 19.10
CA ILE A 117 39.97 -21.49 18.54
C ILE A 117 41.37 -21.01 18.10
N ASN A 118 41.43 -20.01 17.24
CA ASN A 118 42.68 -19.42 16.76
C ASN A 118 42.43 -17.98 16.34
N LEU A 119 43.22 -17.03 16.87
CA LEU A 119 43.06 -15.59 16.62
C LEU A 119 43.17 -15.21 15.14
N PRO A 120 44.13 -15.68 14.34
CA PRO A 120 44.19 -15.47 12.89
C PRO A 120 42.92 -15.89 12.15
N LEU A 121 42.29 -17.02 12.51
CA LEU A 121 41.05 -17.48 11.87
C LEU A 121 39.88 -16.56 12.18
N GLY A 122 39.76 -16.09 13.44
CA GLY A 122 38.73 -15.11 13.81
C GLY A 122 38.87 -13.79 13.08
N ILE A 123 40.11 -13.28 12.93
CA ILE A 123 40.40 -12.07 12.16
C ILE A 123 40.06 -12.28 10.67
N ALA A 124 40.43 -13.43 10.10
CA ALA A 124 40.09 -13.76 8.71
C ALA A 124 38.59 -13.73 8.47
N ILE A 125 37.80 -14.29 9.40
CA ILE A 125 36.34 -14.28 9.35
C ILE A 125 35.78 -12.85 9.47
N LEU A 126 36.29 -12.06 10.40
CA LEU A 126 35.85 -10.68 10.61
C LEU A 126 36.17 -9.80 9.38
N CYS A 127 37.34 -9.94 8.77
CA CYS A 127 37.74 -9.18 7.58
C CYS A 127 37.01 -9.66 6.31
N GLY A 128 36.69 -10.94 6.22
CA GLY A 128 35.97 -11.52 5.08
C GLY A 128 34.58 -10.89 4.89
N GLY A 129 33.88 -10.53 5.97
CA GLY A 129 32.56 -9.91 5.93
C GLY A 129 32.51 -8.61 5.13
N PRO A 130 33.24 -7.58 5.52
CA PRO A 130 33.31 -6.31 4.79
C PRO A 130 33.75 -6.48 3.33
N LEU A 131 34.68 -7.38 3.05
CA LEU A 131 35.16 -7.67 1.70
C LEU A 131 34.05 -8.26 0.83
N MET A 132 33.29 -9.21 1.36
CA MET A 132 32.15 -9.83 0.69
C MET A 132 31.03 -8.81 0.43
N VAL A 133 30.70 -7.97 1.42
CA VAL A 133 29.71 -6.90 1.27
C VAL A 133 30.16 -5.91 0.19
N TRP A 134 31.39 -5.44 0.22
CA TRP A 134 31.94 -4.53 -0.78
C TRP A 134 31.87 -5.12 -2.20
N GLY A 135 32.29 -6.36 -2.37
CA GLY A 135 32.23 -7.09 -3.65
C GLY A 135 30.79 -7.22 -4.16
N SER A 136 29.87 -7.59 -3.28
CA SER A 136 28.45 -7.74 -3.62
C SER A 136 27.80 -6.41 -4.02
N VAL A 137 28.07 -5.32 -3.31
CA VAL A 137 27.57 -3.97 -3.64
C VAL A 137 28.08 -3.51 -5.00
N ARG A 138 29.37 -3.75 -5.29
CA ARG A 138 29.97 -3.39 -6.59
C ARG A 138 29.39 -4.24 -7.73
N ALA A 139 29.21 -5.54 -7.51
CA ALA A 139 28.61 -6.44 -8.49
C ALA A 139 27.11 -6.17 -8.74
N ALA A 140 26.42 -5.53 -7.80
CA ALA A 140 25.00 -5.19 -7.93
C ALA A 140 24.72 -3.96 -8.81
N LYS A 141 25.72 -3.13 -9.15
CA LYS A 141 25.55 -1.92 -9.99
C LYS A 141 24.80 -2.20 -11.31
N PRO A 142 25.24 -3.15 -12.17
CA PRO A 142 24.57 -3.43 -13.44
C PRO A 142 23.11 -3.88 -13.26
N LEU A 143 22.83 -4.61 -12.20
CA LEU A 143 21.47 -5.07 -11.87
C LEU A 143 20.56 -3.88 -11.56
N ARG A 144 21.02 -2.90 -10.78
CA ARG A 144 20.20 -1.72 -10.42
C ARG A 144 19.73 -0.96 -11.67
N THR A 145 20.63 -0.72 -12.61
CA THR A 145 20.32 -0.03 -13.87
C THR A 145 19.33 -0.84 -14.70
N ARG A 146 19.57 -2.12 -14.92
CA ARG A 146 18.69 -3.00 -15.73
C ARG A 146 17.34 -3.22 -15.07
N SER A 147 17.28 -3.31 -13.74
CA SER A 147 16.04 -3.42 -13.01
C SER A 147 15.18 -2.15 -13.11
N GLY A 148 15.81 -0.96 -13.12
CA GLY A 148 15.10 0.31 -13.38
C GLY A 148 14.47 0.35 -14.78
N ILE A 149 15.24 -0.05 -15.82
CA ILE A 149 14.75 -0.12 -17.21
C ILE A 149 13.58 -1.12 -17.31
N ARG A 150 13.70 -2.29 -16.69
CA ARG A 150 12.61 -3.28 -16.63
C ARG A 150 11.35 -2.71 -15.99
N GLN A 151 11.48 -2.01 -14.85
CA GLN A 151 10.33 -1.42 -14.16
C GLN A 151 9.62 -0.36 -15.01
N ALA A 152 10.38 0.49 -15.72
CA ALA A 152 9.81 1.46 -16.65
C ALA A 152 9.07 0.78 -17.81
N ALA A 153 9.63 -0.30 -18.36
CA ALA A 153 8.96 -1.07 -19.42
C ALA A 153 7.68 -1.75 -18.92
N LEU A 154 7.70 -2.35 -17.72
CA LEU A 154 6.51 -2.94 -17.09
C LEU A 154 5.42 -1.89 -16.83
N ALA A 155 5.79 -0.72 -16.31
CA ALA A 155 4.83 0.37 -16.10
C ALA A 155 4.15 0.79 -17.39
N LYS A 156 4.92 0.94 -18.49
CA LYS A 156 4.39 1.27 -19.82
C LYS A 156 3.43 0.19 -20.35
N ALA A 157 3.77 -1.09 -20.20
CA ALA A 157 2.91 -2.18 -20.62
C ALA A 157 1.61 -2.23 -19.79
N SER A 158 1.70 -2.03 -18.47
CA SER A 158 0.55 -2.00 -17.56
C SER A 158 -0.39 -0.83 -17.85
N SER A 159 0.16 0.38 -18.06
CA SER A 159 -0.64 1.55 -18.45
C SER A 159 -1.41 1.27 -19.73
N MET A 160 -0.72 0.77 -20.76
CA MET A 160 -1.37 0.44 -22.04
C MET A 160 -2.46 -0.63 -21.88
N ALA A 161 -2.24 -1.65 -21.05
CA ALA A 161 -3.25 -2.67 -20.77
C ALA A 161 -4.49 -2.05 -20.10
N THR A 162 -4.30 -1.15 -19.14
CA THR A 162 -5.39 -0.43 -18.47
C THR A 162 -6.18 0.42 -19.44
N ASP A 163 -5.51 1.19 -20.30
CA ASP A 163 -6.15 2.02 -21.34
C ASP A 163 -6.99 1.17 -22.29
N VAL A 164 -6.48 0.00 -22.71
CA VAL A 164 -7.20 -0.94 -23.57
C VAL A 164 -8.45 -1.49 -22.89
N VAL A 165 -8.36 -1.86 -21.61
CA VAL A 165 -9.51 -2.37 -20.85
C VAL A 165 -10.57 -1.29 -20.65
N GLN A 166 -10.18 -0.07 -20.29
CA GLN A 166 -11.09 1.05 -20.13
C GLN A 166 -11.76 1.45 -21.44
N GLY A 167 -11.00 1.44 -22.55
CA GLY A 167 -11.49 1.76 -23.90
C GLY A 167 -12.11 0.59 -24.67
N LEU A 168 -12.27 -0.60 -24.05
CA LEU A 168 -12.62 -1.84 -24.78
C LEU A 168 -13.92 -1.73 -25.58
N ARG A 169 -14.93 -1.05 -25.04
CA ARG A 169 -16.21 -0.84 -25.74
C ARG A 169 -16.02 -0.04 -27.03
N ILE A 170 -15.22 1.03 -26.96
CA ILE A 170 -14.93 1.90 -28.11
C ILE A 170 -14.09 1.14 -29.12
N LEU A 171 -13.06 0.41 -28.67
CA LEU A 171 -12.19 -0.39 -29.56
C LEU A 171 -12.96 -1.47 -30.30
N LYS A 172 -13.93 -2.13 -29.67
CA LYS A 172 -14.83 -3.10 -30.31
C LYS A 172 -15.77 -2.42 -31.34
N GLY A 173 -16.33 -1.27 -30.96
CA GLY A 173 -17.23 -0.51 -31.87
C GLY A 173 -16.53 -0.01 -33.13
N LEU A 174 -15.26 0.38 -33.02
CA LEU A 174 -14.43 0.86 -34.14
C LEU A 174 -13.73 -0.28 -34.91
N GLY A 175 -13.85 -1.54 -34.51
CA GLY A 175 -13.13 -2.66 -35.14
C GLY A 175 -11.60 -2.62 -34.95
N ALA A 176 -11.09 -1.80 -34.02
CA ALA A 176 -9.66 -1.53 -33.85
C ALA A 176 -8.91 -2.54 -32.95
N VAL A 177 -9.58 -3.62 -32.53
CA VAL A 177 -9.03 -4.60 -31.57
C VAL A 177 -7.73 -5.22 -32.05
N ALA A 178 -7.65 -5.63 -33.34
CA ALA A 178 -6.46 -6.26 -33.93
C ALA A 178 -5.24 -5.30 -33.90
N THR A 179 -5.45 -4.04 -34.26
CA THR A 179 -4.41 -3.00 -34.29
C THR A 179 -3.82 -2.76 -32.88
N VAL A 180 -4.70 -2.64 -31.88
CA VAL A 180 -4.30 -2.39 -30.50
C VAL A 180 -3.63 -3.64 -29.92
N SER A 181 -4.13 -4.84 -30.22
CA SER A 181 -3.50 -6.11 -29.83
C SER A 181 -2.07 -6.23 -30.35
N ASN A 182 -1.83 -5.92 -31.63
CA ASN A 182 -0.50 -5.93 -32.22
C ASN A 182 0.43 -4.90 -31.56
N ARG A 183 -0.09 -3.69 -31.28
CA ARG A 183 0.68 -2.67 -30.57
C ARG A 183 1.04 -3.10 -29.15
N TYR A 184 0.10 -3.70 -28.43
CA TYR A 184 0.36 -4.25 -27.10
C TYR A 184 1.37 -5.40 -27.14
N SER A 185 1.28 -6.30 -28.10
CA SER A 185 2.22 -7.40 -28.30
C SER A 185 3.66 -6.89 -28.50
N THR A 186 3.84 -5.81 -29.27
CA THR A 186 5.17 -5.18 -29.47
C THR A 186 5.72 -4.62 -28.15
N VAL A 187 4.88 -3.90 -27.37
CA VAL A 187 5.29 -3.36 -26.06
C VAL A 187 5.58 -4.47 -25.07
N SER A 188 4.75 -5.51 -25.05
CA SER A 188 4.94 -6.69 -24.21
C SER A 188 6.21 -7.46 -24.57
N GLY A 189 6.51 -7.64 -25.86
CA GLY A 189 7.75 -8.26 -26.34
C GLY A 189 9.00 -7.50 -25.89
N ALA A 190 9.01 -6.18 -26.06
CA ALA A 190 10.10 -5.34 -25.56
C ALA A 190 10.24 -5.43 -24.02
N THR A 191 9.14 -5.50 -23.29
CA THR A 191 9.15 -5.66 -21.83
C THR A 191 9.69 -7.02 -21.42
N PHE A 192 9.37 -8.08 -22.17
CA PHE A 192 9.93 -9.42 -21.96
C PHE A 192 11.45 -9.42 -22.12
N GLU A 193 11.99 -8.83 -23.20
CA GLU A 193 13.43 -8.73 -23.42
C GLU A 193 14.14 -8.01 -22.26
N ARG A 194 13.59 -6.86 -21.82
CA ARG A 194 14.14 -6.13 -20.67
C ARG A 194 14.09 -6.93 -19.37
N THR A 195 13.06 -7.76 -19.23
CA THR A 195 12.92 -8.66 -18.07
C THR A 195 13.97 -9.77 -18.10
N VAL A 196 14.22 -10.37 -19.27
CA VAL A 196 15.26 -11.38 -19.46
C VAL A 196 16.66 -10.78 -19.19
N GLU A 197 16.95 -9.58 -19.70
CA GLU A 197 18.21 -8.89 -19.42
C GLU A 197 18.42 -8.60 -17.92
N ALA A 198 17.38 -8.14 -17.23
CA ALA A 198 17.45 -7.89 -15.78
C ALA A 198 17.63 -9.18 -14.97
N ASN A 199 16.93 -10.25 -15.35
CA ASN A 199 17.06 -11.56 -14.72
C ASN A 199 18.42 -12.19 -14.98
N ALA A 200 19.00 -12.03 -16.17
CA ALA A 200 20.36 -12.44 -16.47
C ALA A 200 21.39 -11.68 -15.60
N ALA A 201 21.19 -10.38 -15.39
CA ALA A 201 22.03 -9.60 -14.48
C ALA A 201 21.90 -10.08 -13.02
N GLN A 202 20.68 -10.43 -12.59
CA GLN A 202 20.43 -11.01 -11.26
C GLN A 202 21.11 -12.38 -11.10
N ALA A 203 21.02 -13.24 -12.11
CA ALA A 203 21.66 -14.55 -12.10
C ALA A 203 23.19 -14.42 -12.02
N ARG A 204 23.78 -13.50 -12.78
CA ARG A 204 25.22 -13.20 -12.72
C ARG A 204 25.64 -12.70 -11.33
N LEU A 205 24.87 -11.80 -10.73
CA LEU A 205 25.14 -11.33 -9.37
C LEU A 205 25.11 -12.49 -8.37
N ASN A 206 24.08 -13.35 -8.44
CA ASN A 206 23.95 -14.49 -7.55
C ASN A 206 25.13 -15.46 -7.72
N ALA A 207 25.46 -15.84 -8.95
CA ALA A 207 26.58 -16.71 -9.26
C ALA A 207 27.92 -16.13 -8.78
N THR A 208 28.19 -14.84 -9.05
CA THR A 208 29.41 -14.17 -8.59
C THR A 208 29.51 -14.17 -7.07
N THR A 209 28.41 -13.86 -6.38
CA THR A 209 28.38 -13.84 -4.91
C THR A 209 28.61 -15.24 -4.32
N GLU A 210 28.02 -16.26 -4.93
CA GLU A 210 28.17 -17.65 -4.51
C GLU A 210 29.61 -18.15 -4.75
N ILE A 211 30.19 -17.85 -5.92
CA ILE A 211 31.59 -18.21 -6.22
C ILE A 211 32.55 -17.53 -5.22
N VAL A 212 32.38 -16.24 -4.97
CA VAL A 212 33.26 -15.52 -4.02
C VAL A 212 33.08 -16.10 -2.60
N GLY A 213 31.82 -16.43 -2.19
CA GLY A 213 31.56 -17.09 -0.92
C GLY A 213 32.21 -18.45 -0.81
N SER A 214 32.12 -19.28 -1.86
CA SER A 214 32.72 -20.61 -1.89
C SER A 214 34.24 -20.55 -1.86
N VAL A 215 34.87 -19.66 -2.64
CA VAL A 215 36.31 -19.43 -2.62
C VAL A 215 36.78 -18.98 -1.24
N TYR A 216 36.02 -18.13 -0.58
CA TYR A 216 36.32 -17.70 0.79
C TYR A 216 36.28 -18.86 1.79
N VAL A 217 35.23 -19.71 1.75
CA VAL A 217 35.15 -20.90 2.61
C VAL A 217 36.33 -21.85 2.36
N ILE A 218 36.67 -22.10 1.09
CA ILE A 218 37.78 -22.94 0.73
C ILE A 218 39.10 -22.35 1.27
N ALA A 219 39.32 -21.06 1.11
CA ALA A 219 40.55 -20.40 1.60
C ALA A 219 40.68 -20.51 3.14
N VAL A 220 39.62 -20.23 3.88
CA VAL A 220 39.60 -20.40 5.35
C VAL A 220 39.76 -21.87 5.73
N GLY A 221 39.11 -22.78 5.00
CA GLY A 221 39.21 -24.22 5.23
C GLY A 221 40.64 -24.75 4.99
N ILE A 222 41.30 -24.32 3.92
CA ILE A 222 42.72 -24.67 3.67
C ILE A 222 43.61 -24.09 4.77
N GLY A 223 43.42 -22.83 5.17
CA GLY A 223 44.16 -22.22 6.26
C GLY A 223 44.03 -22.97 7.58
N ALA A 224 42.78 -23.31 7.94
CA ALA A 224 42.51 -24.11 9.15
C ALA A 224 43.06 -25.56 9.02
N GLY A 225 43.00 -26.16 7.84
CA GLY A 225 43.58 -27.48 7.56
C GLY A 225 45.10 -27.51 7.72
N VAL A 226 45.82 -26.49 7.20
CA VAL A 226 47.28 -26.34 7.39
C VAL A 226 47.59 -26.17 8.89
N MET A 227 46.82 -25.39 9.63
CA MET A 227 46.99 -25.23 11.08
C MET A 227 46.76 -26.56 11.83
N ALA A 228 45.76 -27.36 11.40
CA ALA A 228 45.53 -28.70 11.96
C ALA A 228 46.67 -29.67 11.70
N MET A 229 47.31 -29.63 10.51
CA MET A 229 48.51 -30.43 10.20
C MET A 229 49.72 -30.08 11.08
N HIS A 230 49.78 -28.82 11.57
CA HIS A 230 50.81 -28.36 12.52
C HIS A 230 50.34 -28.51 13.98
N SER A 231 49.27 -29.23 14.27
CA SER A 231 48.71 -29.45 15.62
C SER A 231 48.35 -28.13 16.35
N MET A 232 48.11 -27.06 15.61
CA MET A 232 47.67 -25.78 16.16
C MET A 232 46.18 -25.72 16.39
N VAL A 233 45.41 -26.64 15.79
CA VAL A 233 43.94 -26.74 15.84
C VAL A 233 43.57 -28.21 15.82
N SER A 234 42.60 -28.65 16.61
CA SER A 234 42.11 -30.03 16.59
C SER A 234 41.26 -30.34 15.34
N VAL A 235 40.94 -31.62 15.11
CA VAL A 235 40.02 -32.02 14.01
C VAL A 235 38.61 -31.49 14.21
N GLY A 236 38.12 -31.53 15.45
CA GLY A 236 36.79 -30.98 15.81
C GLY A 236 36.74 -29.46 15.67
N GLU A 237 37.82 -28.77 16.04
CA GLU A 237 37.96 -27.32 15.83
C GLU A 237 37.98 -26.97 14.33
N LEU A 238 38.70 -27.74 13.49
CA LEU A 238 38.71 -27.58 12.03
C LEU A 238 37.31 -27.66 11.46
N ILE A 239 36.56 -28.71 11.81
CA ILE A 239 35.17 -28.88 11.35
C ILE A 239 34.28 -27.72 11.85
N THR A 240 34.49 -27.29 13.10
CA THR A 240 33.78 -26.15 13.67
C THR A 240 34.03 -24.86 12.85
N VAL A 241 35.29 -24.55 12.51
CA VAL A 241 35.67 -23.34 11.74
C VAL A 241 35.05 -23.39 10.35
N ILE A 242 35.09 -24.54 9.67
CA ILE A 242 34.44 -24.70 8.34
C ILE A 242 32.93 -24.46 8.45
N GLY A 243 32.25 -25.05 9.42
CA GLY A 243 30.82 -24.88 9.65
C GLY A 243 30.44 -23.44 9.99
N LEU A 244 31.21 -22.75 10.85
CA LEU A 244 31.01 -21.35 11.18
C LEU A 244 31.24 -20.44 9.95
N THR A 245 32.25 -20.71 9.15
CA THR A 245 32.54 -19.94 7.94
C THR A 245 31.42 -20.10 6.91
N GLN A 246 30.89 -21.31 6.74
CA GLN A 246 29.78 -21.55 5.84
C GLN A 246 28.47 -20.89 6.30
N PHE A 247 28.22 -20.91 7.60
CA PHE A 247 27.05 -20.25 8.19
C PHE A 247 27.03 -18.74 7.94
N ILE A 248 28.19 -18.08 7.93
CA ILE A 248 28.30 -16.62 7.85
C ILE A 248 28.07 -16.06 6.44
N ILE A 249 28.16 -16.89 5.39
CA ILE A 249 27.96 -16.43 3.99
C ILE A 249 26.60 -15.82 3.79
N THR A 250 25.52 -16.46 4.31
CA THR A 250 24.15 -15.98 4.15
C THR A 250 23.94 -14.60 4.78
N PRO A 251 24.28 -14.35 6.06
CA PRO A 251 24.26 -13.03 6.67
C PRO A 251 25.02 -11.97 5.84
N MET A 252 26.25 -12.27 5.44
CA MET A 252 27.09 -11.34 4.67
C MET A 252 26.47 -10.96 3.32
N THR A 253 25.92 -11.92 2.59
CA THR A 253 25.31 -11.67 1.29
C THR A 253 23.99 -10.92 1.40
N MET A 254 23.21 -11.18 2.46
CA MET A 254 21.94 -10.50 2.72
C MET A 254 22.14 -9.02 3.08
N LEU A 255 23.12 -8.68 3.93
CA LEU A 255 23.49 -7.31 4.26
C LEU A 255 23.82 -6.48 3.01
N GLY A 256 24.59 -7.03 2.06
CA GLY A 256 25.04 -6.30 0.86
C GLY A 256 23.96 -6.07 -0.19
N ARG A 257 22.99 -6.97 -0.28
CA ARG A 257 22.12 -7.08 -1.47
C ARG A 257 20.78 -6.34 -1.38
N ASN A 258 20.16 -6.27 -0.22
CA ASN A 258 18.75 -5.89 -0.08
C ASN A 258 18.50 -4.63 0.73
N ILE A 259 19.40 -4.23 1.63
CA ILE A 259 19.12 -3.15 2.59
C ILE A 259 18.97 -1.80 1.88
N ALA A 260 19.95 -1.41 1.05
CA ALA A 260 19.98 -0.08 0.47
C ALA A 260 18.79 0.23 -0.45
N SER A 261 18.38 -0.74 -1.29
CA SER A 261 17.27 -0.52 -2.24
C SER A 261 15.89 -0.53 -1.57
N ARG A 262 15.69 -1.42 -0.60
CA ARG A 262 14.42 -1.51 0.14
C ARG A 262 14.28 -0.35 1.11
N TRP A 263 15.37 0.06 1.76
CA TRP A 263 15.40 1.23 2.63
C TRP A 263 15.04 2.51 1.87
N ALA A 264 15.69 2.77 0.72
CA ALA A 264 15.38 3.94 -0.10
C ALA A 264 13.92 3.97 -0.58
N ALA A 265 13.35 2.80 -0.95
CA ALA A 265 11.95 2.71 -1.33
C ALA A 265 11.00 2.98 -0.16
N ALA A 266 11.34 2.51 1.03
CA ALA A 266 10.56 2.76 2.25
C ALA A 266 10.66 4.23 2.68
N GLN A 267 11.83 4.84 2.58
CA GLN A 267 12.05 6.26 2.87
C GLN A 267 11.20 7.15 1.97
N SER A 268 11.24 6.94 0.64
CA SER A 268 10.40 7.69 -0.30
C SER A 268 8.90 7.53 -0.02
N SER A 269 8.46 6.32 0.39
CA SER A 269 7.08 6.09 0.80
C SER A 269 6.73 6.78 2.12
N ALA A 270 7.66 6.79 3.09
CA ALA A 270 7.49 7.50 4.37
C ALA A 270 7.38 9.01 4.17
N GLU A 271 8.19 9.59 3.28
CA GLU A 271 8.14 11.03 2.93
C GLU A 271 6.76 11.42 2.39
N ARG A 272 6.16 10.60 1.49
CA ARG A 272 4.80 10.84 0.99
C ARG A 272 3.74 10.72 2.07
N ILE A 273 3.86 9.72 2.94
CA ILE A 273 2.94 9.55 4.08
C ILE A 273 3.03 10.74 5.04
N ILE A 274 4.25 11.17 5.40
CA ILE A 274 4.47 12.32 6.26
C ILE A 274 3.90 13.59 5.62
N ALA A 275 4.08 13.78 4.32
CA ALA A 275 3.53 14.90 3.60
C ALA A 275 1.98 14.98 3.64
N VAL A 276 1.30 13.82 3.75
CA VAL A 276 -0.16 13.76 3.95
C VAL A 276 -0.52 14.02 5.42
N LEU A 277 0.15 13.36 6.35
CA LEU A 277 -0.16 13.46 7.78
C LEU A 277 0.15 14.83 8.37
N ALA A 278 1.24 15.46 7.92
CA ALA A 278 1.69 16.76 8.39
C ALA A 278 1.07 17.95 7.64
N ALA A 279 0.35 17.71 6.53
CA ALA A 279 -0.29 18.77 5.79
C ALA A 279 -1.30 19.52 6.69
N PRO A 280 -1.30 20.85 6.72
CA PRO A 280 -2.30 21.59 7.49
C PRO A 280 -3.71 21.34 6.91
N GLY A 281 -4.74 21.65 7.68
CA GLY A 281 -6.09 21.78 7.14
C GLY A 281 -6.15 22.96 6.16
N VAL A 282 -7.09 22.93 5.24
CA VAL A 282 -7.36 24.08 4.38
C VAL A 282 -7.82 25.23 5.29
N GLU A 283 -7.12 26.35 5.30
CA GLU A 283 -7.59 27.56 5.97
C GLU A 283 -8.88 28.02 5.26
N LYS A 284 -9.98 27.95 5.98
CA LYS A 284 -11.27 28.40 5.48
C LYS A 284 -11.33 29.91 5.67
N SER A 285 -11.27 30.67 4.57
CA SER A 285 -11.98 31.95 4.57
C SER A 285 -13.44 31.66 4.90
N GLU A 286 -14.07 32.40 5.82
CA GLU A 286 -15.52 32.21 6.00
C GLU A 286 -16.18 32.54 4.65
N PRO A 287 -16.77 31.52 3.97
CA PRO A 287 -17.41 31.78 2.70
C PRO A 287 -18.55 32.76 2.95
N GLN A 288 -18.62 33.82 2.14
CA GLN A 288 -19.72 34.77 2.21
C GLN A 288 -20.96 34.05 1.67
N VAL A 289 -21.75 33.51 2.58
CA VAL A 289 -23.07 33.00 2.23
C VAL A 289 -23.98 34.21 2.05
N PRO A 290 -24.66 34.38 0.89
CA PRO A 290 -25.65 35.43 0.70
C PRO A 290 -26.68 35.41 1.83
N ALA A 291 -27.26 36.54 2.16
CA ALA A 291 -28.36 36.58 3.13
C ALA A 291 -29.54 35.75 2.58
N LEU A 292 -29.76 34.56 3.16
CA LEU A 292 -30.78 33.62 2.69
C LEU A 292 -32.17 34.06 3.20
N ALA A 293 -33.12 34.17 2.29
CA ALA A 293 -34.52 34.23 2.65
C ALA A 293 -35.06 32.89 3.15
N PRO A 294 -36.11 32.88 3.98
CA PRO A 294 -36.78 31.64 4.30
C PRO A 294 -37.30 30.93 3.05
N GLY A 295 -37.10 29.58 2.96
CA GLY A 295 -37.53 28.80 1.82
C GLY A 295 -36.44 28.61 0.76
N VAL A 296 -36.85 28.43 -0.51
CA VAL A 296 -35.97 28.20 -1.62
C VAL A 296 -35.42 29.52 -2.15
N ASN A 297 -34.09 29.57 -2.30
CA ASN A 297 -33.33 30.68 -2.87
C ASN A 297 -32.59 30.15 -4.10
N VAL A 298 -32.70 30.84 -5.24
CA VAL A 298 -32.13 30.37 -6.50
C VAL A 298 -31.06 31.37 -6.99
N VAL A 299 -29.91 30.79 -7.34
CA VAL A 299 -28.79 31.52 -7.94
C VAL A 299 -28.52 30.95 -9.31
N PRO A 300 -28.65 31.71 -10.40
CA PRO A 300 -28.49 31.23 -11.77
C PRO A 300 -26.99 31.12 -12.19
N GLU A 301 -26.11 30.97 -11.24
CA GLU A 301 -24.67 30.82 -11.44
C GLU A 301 -24.17 29.47 -10.93
N PRO A 302 -23.01 28.96 -11.40
CA PRO A 302 -22.39 27.78 -10.85
C PRO A 302 -22.07 27.95 -9.37
N ILE A 303 -22.12 26.84 -8.62
CA ILE A 303 -21.73 26.84 -7.21
C ILE A 303 -20.26 27.28 -7.06
N PRO A 304 -19.94 28.28 -6.25
CA PRO A 304 -18.55 28.65 -5.94
C PRO A 304 -17.81 27.51 -5.21
N GLU A 305 -16.55 27.27 -5.58
CA GLU A 305 -15.76 26.17 -5.02
C GLU A 305 -15.56 26.26 -3.49
N ASP A 306 -15.54 27.47 -2.94
CA ASP A 306 -15.39 27.74 -1.51
C ASP A 306 -16.62 27.31 -0.70
N LEU A 307 -17.81 27.28 -1.30
CA LEU A 307 -19.04 26.82 -0.62
C LEU A 307 -19.01 25.31 -0.30
N ILE A 308 -18.20 24.51 -1.00
CA ILE A 308 -18.05 23.08 -0.70
C ILE A 308 -17.43 22.87 0.69
N PHE A 309 -16.71 23.86 1.22
CA PHE A 309 -16.03 23.82 2.51
C PHE A 309 -16.83 24.44 3.67
N LEU A 310 -18.11 24.77 3.48
CA LEU A 310 -18.98 25.27 4.55
C LEU A 310 -19.03 24.33 5.76
N PRO A 311 -19.18 24.86 6.99
CA PRO A 311 -19.31 24.04 8.19
C PRO A 311 -20.49 23.08 8.08
N ARG A 312 -20.19 21.78 8.10
CA ARG A 312 -21.21 20.71 7.88
C ARG A 312 -22.25 20.60 9.00
N GLU A 313 -22.01 21.23 10.14
CA GLU A 313 -22.95 21.29 11.26
C GLU A 313 -24.24 22.06 10.90
N ARG A 314 -24.12 23.07 10.02
CA ARG A 314 -25.24 23.92 9.60
C ARG A 314 -25.59 23.73 8.13
N PHE A 315 -24.62 23.45 7.29
CA PHE A 315 -24.76 23.39 5.83
C PHE A 315 -24.56 21.98 5.31
N LEU A 316 -25.50 21.51 4.50
CA LEU A 316 -25.29 20.34 3.66
C LEU A 316 -25.15 20.77 2.21
N VAL A 317 -23.95 20.67 1.67
CA VAL A 317 -23.67 21.00 0.26
C VAL A 317 -23.70 19.72 -0.57
N VAL A 318 -24.53 19.69 -1.58
CA VAL A 318 -24.69 18.59 -2.54
C VAL A 318 -24.12 19.04 -3.88
N PRO A 319 -22.97 18.49 -4.28
CA PRO A 319 -22.34 18.84 -5.55
C PRO A 319 -23.14 18.28 -6.74
N HIS A 320 -22.87 18.83 -7.94
CA HIS A 320 -23.50 18.35 -9.18
C HIS A 320 -23.23 16.87 -9.44
N GLU A 321 -21.99 16.40 -9.19
CA GLU A 321 -21.63 15.00 -9.38
C GLU A 321 -22.27 14.12 -8.29
N THR A 322 -23.12 13.21 -8.73
CA THR A 322 -23.78 12.25 -7.83
C THR A 322 -22.91 11.04 -7.57
N MET A 323 -22.58 10.78 -6.30
CA MET A 323 -21.90 9.55 -5.89
C MET A 323 -22.83 8.67 -5.09
N LEU A 324 -23.11 7.48 -5.61
CA LEU A 324 -23.91 6.46 -4.93
C LEU A 324 -23.00 5.29 -4.53
N PHE A 325 -23.29 4.74 -3.35
CA PHE A 325 -22.57 3.59 -2.81
C PHE A 325 -23.25 2.28 -3.23
N GLU A 326 -22.46 1.22 -3.29
CA GLU A 326 -23.01 -0.12 -3.48
C GLU A 326 -23.95 -0.49 -2.33
N GLY A 327 -25.09 -1.11 -2.67
CA GLY A 327 -26.17 -1.43 -1.74
C GLY A 327 -27.52 -1.12 -2.35
N THR A 328 -28.54 -0.97 -1.51
CA THR A 328 -29.91 -0.62 -1.93
C THR A 328 -30.09 0.90 -2.04
N VAL A 329 -31.18 1.32 -2.66
CA VAL A 329 -31.61 2.73 -2.66
C VAL A 329 -31.82 3.21 -1.21
N ARG A 330 -32.39 2.38 -0.34
CA ARG A 330 -32.55 2.67 1.10
C ARG A 330 -31.21 2.97 1.76
N ASP A 331 -30.20 2.09 1.57
CA ASP A 331 -28.88 2.24 2.16
C ASP A 331 -28.21 3.55 1.72
N ASN A 332 -28.53 4.01 0.52
CA ASN A 332 -28.06 5.27 -0.02
C ASN A 332 -28.79 6.51 0.49
N ILE A 333 -30.01 6.38 1.00
CA ILE A 333 -30.83 7.52 1.47
C ILE A 333 -30.74 7.65 2.98
N HIS A 334 -31.32 6.69 3.73
CA HIS A 334 -31.34 6.74 5.18
C HIS A 334 -31.66 5.35 5.77
N PRO A 335 -31.09 4.96 6.93
CA PRO A 335 -31.39 3.68 7.58
C PRO A 335 -32.86 3.52 7.99
N ASP A 336 -33.52 4.60 8.42
CA ASP A 336 -34.96 4.61 8.71
C ASP A 336 -35.74 4.58 7.40
N SER A 337 -36.45 3.48 7.17
CA SER A 337 -37.23 3.24 5.96
C SER A 337 -38.37 4.29 5.76
N ALA A 338 -39.02 4.77 6.82
CA ALA A 338 -40.07 5.76 6.70
C ALA A 338 -39.53 7.11 6.28
N ARG A 339 -38.35 7.48 6.80
CA ARG A 339 -37.64 8.71 6.41
C ARG A 339 -37.12 8.60 4.99
N ALA A 340 -36.51 7.45 4.62
CA ALA A 340 -36.07 7.18 3.27
C ALA A 340 -37.20 7.24 2.25
N GLN A 341 -38.37 6.65 2.55
CA GLN A 341 -39.56 6.66 1.68
C GLN A 341 -40.10 8.08 1.46
N ARG A 342 -40.19 8.88 2.55
CA ARG A 342 -40.61 10.29 2.41
C ARG A 342 -39.66 11.10 1.58
N ALA A 343 -38.37 10.94 1.80
CA ALA A 343 -37.35 11.66 1.05
C ALA A 343 -37.33 11.24 -0.44
N LEU A 344 -37.49 9.95 -0.72
CA LEU A 344 -37.60 9.45 -2.09
C LEU A 344 -38.83 10.00 -2.81
N PHE A 345 -39.97 10.11 -2.11
CA PHE A 345 -41.19 10.75 -2.62
C PHE A 345 -40.94 12.24 -2.94
N VAL A 346 -40.29 12.98 -2.05
CA VAL A 346 -40.00 14.41 -2.30
C VAL A 346 -39.08 14.57 -3.51
N ALA A 347 -38.16 13.63 -3.76
CA ALA A 347 -37.29 13.60 -4.94
C ALA A 347 -37.97 12.98 -6.19
N ALA A 348 -39.30 12.75 -6.18
CA ALA A 348 -40.07 12.12 -7.26
C ALA A 348 -39.47 10.78 -7.71
N GLY A 349 -39.02 9.95 -6.78
CA GLY A 349 -38.36 8.68 -7.07
C GLY A 349 -39.23 7.45 -6.96
N GLU A 350 -40.55 7.60 -6.93
CA GLU A 350 -41.55 6.51 -6.78
C GLU A 350 -41.57 5.55 -7.98
N ASP A 351 -41.18 6.05 -9.17
CA ASP A 351 -41.12 5.30 -10.42
C ASP A 351 -39.86 4.41 -10.52
N ILE A 352 -38.92 4.48 -9.57
CA ILE A 352 -37.74 3.64 -9.58
C ILE A 352 -38.17 2.17 -9.36
N PRO A 353 -37.91 1.28 -10.35
CA PRO A 353 -38.31 -0.12 -10.26
C PRO A 353 -37.70 -0.82 -9.06
N GLY A 354 -38.49 -1.39 -8.16
CA GLY A 354 -38.07 -2.01 -6.91
C GLY A 354 -37.95 -1.04 -5.73
N GLY A 355 -38.22 0.25 -5.92
CA GLY A 355 -38.27 1.27 -4.88
C GLY A 355 -37.02 1.28 -3.99
N LEU A 356 -37.23 1.32 -2.67
CA LEU A 356 -36.15 1.35 -1.68
C LEU A 356 -35.22 0.12 -1.70
N ASP A 357 -35.72 -1.04 -2.13
CA ASP A 357 -34.95 -2.29 -2.14
C ASP A 357 -34.19 -2.50 -3.46
N ARG A 358 -34.28 -1.57 -4.41
CA ARG A 358 -33.55 -1.60 -5.66
C ARG A 358 -32.05 -1.57 -5.39
N GLN A 359 -31.32 -2.52 -5.97
CA GLN A 359 -29.85 -2.56 -5.93
C GLN A 359 -29.25 -1.48 -6.84
N VAL A 360 -28.46 -0.60 -6.26
CA VAL A 360 -27.83 0.54 -6.92
C VAL A 360 -26.65 0.11 -7.78
N GLY A 361 -25.86 -0.87 -7.30
CA GLY A 361 -24.62 -1.31 -7.93
C GLY A 361 -23.49 -0.30 -7.75
N GLU A 362 -22.28 -0.71 -8.13
CA GLU A 362 -21.07 0.10 -8.00
C GLU A 362 -21.21 1.43 -8.78
N GLY A 363 -21.06 2.55 -8.08
CA GLY A 363 -21.19 3.89 -8.66
C GLY A 363 -22.55 4.21 -9.27
N GLY A 364 -23.63 3.48 -8.90
CA GLY A 364 -24.97 3.76 -9.40
C GLY A 364 -25.30 3.09 -10.74
N ARG A 365 -24.46 2.19 -11.28
CA ARG A 365 -24.59 1.62 -12.64
C ARG A 365 -25.91 0.91 -12.98
N ASN A 366 -26.69 0.54 -11.97
CA ASN A 366 -28.01 -0.12 -12.16
C ASN A 366 -29.17 0.88 -12.22
N LEU A 367 -28.87 2.18 -12.15
CA LEU A 367 -29.84 3.28 -12.22
C LEU A 367 -29.54 4.17 -13.43
N SER A 368 -30.57 4.79 -14.02
CA SER A 368 -30.38 5.85 -15.01
C SER A 368 -29.79 7.10 -14.34
N GLY A 369 -29.20 8.04 -15.12
CA GLY A 369 -28.65 9.28 -14.59
C GLY A 369 -29.68 10.08 -13.77
N GLY A 370 -30.91 10.24 -14.26
CA GLY A 370 -31.98 10.90 -13.54
C GLY A 370 -32.41 10.16 -12.26
N GLN A 371 -32.38 8.82 -12.26
CA GLN A 371 -32.64 8.04 -11.04
C GLN A 371 -31.51 8.22 -10.02
N GLN A 372 -30.25 8.28 -10.46
CA GLN A 372 -29.11 8.54 -9.59
C GLN A 372 -29.22 9.91 -8.93
N GLN A 373 -29.52 10.95 -9.70
CA GLN A 373 -29.73 12.31 -9.16
C GLN A 373 -30.87 12.36 -8.15
N ARG A 374 -32.00 11.72 -8.44
CA ARG A 374 -33.16 11.67 -7.50
C ARG A 374 -32.82 10.93 -6.21
N VAL A 375 -32.05 9.85 -6.25
CA VAL A 375 -31.59 9.14 -5.04
C VAL A 375 -30.61 10.00 -4.23
N ALA A 376 -29.68 10.72 -4.90
CA ALA A 376 -28.76 11.64 -4.23
C ALA A 376 -29.49 12.82 -3.59
N LEU A 377 -30.48 13.40 -4.28
CA LEU A 377 -31.36 14.44 -3.74
C LEU A 377 -32.17 13.93 -2.55
N ALA A 378 -32.74 12.73 -2.63
CA ALA A 378 -33.45 12.10 -1.52
C ALA A 378 -32.55 11.91 -0.29
N ARG A 379 -31.28 11.53 -0.48
CA ARG A 379 -30.29 11.46 0.61
C ARG A 379 -30.12 12.82 1.27
N ALA A 380 -29.98 13.87 0.48
CA ALA A 380 -29.82 15.24 0.99
C ALA A 380 -31.04 15.72 1.77
N ILE A 381 -32.24 15.42 1.27
CA ILE A 381 -33.52 15.73 1.93
C ILE A 381 -33.66 14.93 3.24
N ALA A 382 -33.31 13.65 3.22
CA ALA A 382 -33.34 12.79 4.40
C ALA A 382 -32.37 13.24 5.49
N ALA A 383 -31.26 13.91 5.17
CA ALA A 383 -30.33 14.43 6.15
C ALA A 383 -30.93 15.60 6.97
N ASP A 384 -31.94 16.28 6.45
CA ASP A 384 -32.71 17.37 7.12
C ASP A 384 -31.81 18.49 7.70
N ALA A 385 -30.77 18.89 7.00
CA ALA A 385 -29.85 19.94 7.42
C ALA A 385 -30.56 21.29 7.64
N GLU A 386 -30.03 22.15 8.52
CA GLU A 386 -30.52 23.52 8.74
C GLU A 386 -30.56 24.30 7.43
N ILE A 387 -29.46 24.31 6.70
CA ILE A 387 -29.34 24.94 5.39
C ILE A 387 -28.91 23.88 4.37
N LEU A 388 -29.69 23.74 3.30
CA LEU A 388 -29.39 22.81 2.20
C LEU A 388 -28.90 23.60 0.99
N VAL A 389 -27.74 23.23 0.45
CA VAL A 389 -27.15 23.83 -0.75
C VAL A 389 -27.10 22.78 -1.85
N LEU A 390 -27.72 23.04 -2.98
CA LEU A 390 -27.84 22.13 -4.11
C LEU A 390 -27.18 22.75 -5.35
N ALA A 391 -26.33 22.00 -6.03
CA ALA A 391 -25.74 22.37 -7.30
C ALA A 391 -26.35 21.55 -8.43
N ASP A 392 -27.13 22.20 -9.27
CA ASP A 392 -27.78 21.60 -10.45
C ASP A 392 -28.45 20.24 -10.16
N PRO A 393 -29.40 20.16 -9.20
CA PRO A 393 -29.88 18.89 -8.66
C PRO A 393 -30.73 18.05 -9.63
N THR A 394 -31.13 18.59 -10.79
CA THR A 394 -32.13 18.00 -11.68
C THR A 394 -31.75 18.01 -13.17
N THR A 395 -30.47 18.17 -13.52
CA THR A 395 -30.00 18.28 -14.91
C THR A 395 -30.21 17.01 -15.77
N ALA A 396 -30.31 15.84 -15.14
CA ALA A 396 -30.55 14.57 -15.84
C ALA A 396 -32.02 14.12 -15.77
N VAL A 397 -32.93 15.01 -15.36
CA VAL A 397 -34.37 14.76 -15.20
C VAL A 397 -35.14 15.55 -16.25
N ASP A 398 -36.26 15.01 -16.71
CA ASP A 398 -37.14 15.73 -17.64
C ASP A 398 -37.85 16.92 -16.95
N SER A 399 -38.30 17.89 -17.75
CA SER A 399 -38.84 19.14 -17.23
C SER A 399 -40.11 19.01 -16.40
N VAL A 400 -40.92 17.97 -16.63
CA VAL A 400 -42.14 17.73 -15.87
C VAL A 400 -41.81 17.22 -14.48
N THR A 401 -40.94 16.19 -14.42
CA THR A 401 -40.44 15.63 -13.16
C THR A 401 -39.59 16.69 -12.39
N GLU A 402 -38.82 17.51 -13.08
CA GLU A 402 -38.08 18.60 -12.45
C GLU A 402 -38.99 19.60 -11.76
N GLN A 403 -40.07 20.02 -12.42
CA GLN A 403 -41.06 20.94 -11.81
C GLN A 403 -41.74 20.32 -10.57
N GLU A 404 -42.04 19.06 -10.63
CA GLU A 404 -42.62 18.30 -9.50
C GLU A 404 -41.64 18.26 -8.32
N ILE A 405 -40.35 17.95 -8.60
CA ILE A 405 -39.29 17.93 -7.58
C ILE A 405 -39.15 19.31 -6.91
N ALA A 406 -39.05 20.38 -7.71
CA ALA A 406 -38.91 21.73 -7.17
C ALA A 406 -40.08 22.10 -6.23
N GLN A 407 -41.32 21.82 -6.62
CA GLN A 407 -42.51 22.07 -5.79
C GLN A 407 -42.49 21.22 -4.52
N ARG A 408 -42.20 19.92 -4.63
CA ARG A 408 -42.18 19.01 -3.47
C ARG A 408 -41.07 19.40 -2.47
N VAL A 409 -39.87 19.76 -2.96
CA VAL A 409 -38.77 20.23 -2.11
C VAL A 409 -39.14 21.53 -1.41
N ALA A 410 -39.69 22.53 -2.13
CA ALA A 410 -40.09 23.78 -1.54
C ALA A 410 -41.17 23.56 -0.44
N HIS A 411 -42.18 22.72 -0.70
CA HIS A 411 -43.21 22.37 0.29
C HIS A 411 -42.63 21.62 1.50
N HIS A 412 -41.76 20.64 1.27
CA HIS A 412 -41.19 19.79 2.33
C HIS A 412 -40.24 20.59 3.23
N ARG A 413 -39.41 21.44 2.64
CA ARG A 413 -38.43 22.26 3.39
C ARG A 413 -39.11 23.41 4.11
N GLY A 414 -40.22 23.92 3.62
CA GLY A 414 -40.99 25.02 4.23
C GLY A 414 -40.10 26.25 4.44
N PRO A 415 -39.96 26.79 5.67
CA PRO A 415 -39.15 27.98 5.95
C PRO A 415 -37.64 27.69 6.05
N LYS A 416 -37.19 26.42 6.03
CA LYS A 416 -35.77 26.11 6.12
C LYS A 416 -35.04 26.59 4.86
N PRO A 417 -34.00 27.41 4.97
CA PRO A 417 -33.27 27.92 3.81
C PRO A 417 -32.74 26.77 2.93
N THR A 418 -33.03 26.87 1.64
CA THR A 418 -32.52 25.95 0.63
C THR A 418 -31.94 26.78 -0.51
N LEU A 419 -30.64 26.74 -0.71
CA LEU A 419 -29.92 27.47 -1.75
C LEU A 419 -29.71 26.55 -2.94
N VAL A 420 -30.23 26.91 -4.11
CA VAL A 420 -30.13 26.12 -5.33
C VAL A 420 -29.37 26.90 -6.39
N PHE A 421 -28.23 26.40 -6.77
CA PHE A 421 -27.43 26.93 -7.88
C PHE A 421 -27.88 26.22 -9.15
N THR A 422 -28.66 26.93 -9.98
CA THR A 422 -29.18 26.37 -11.25
C THR A 422 -29.80 27.46 -12.11
N ALA A 423 -29.72 27.30 -13.41
CA ALA A 423 -30.42 28.15 -14.38
C ALA A 423 -31.84 27.60 -14.73
N SER A 424 -32.33 26.59 -14.03
CA SER A 424 -33.62 25.94 -14.34
C SER A 424 -34.80 26.84 -14.03
N PRO A 425 -35.74 27.05 -14.98
CA PRO A 425 -36.97 27.80 -14.74
C PRO A 425 -37.89 27.16 -13.69
N ALA A 426 -37.82 25.82 -13.53
CA ALA A 426 -38.65 25.10 -12.57
C ALA A 426 -38.30 25.47 -11.13
N TRP A 427 -37.03 25.67 -10.81
CA TRP A 427 -36.54 26.13 -9.52
C TRP A 427 -36.82 27.63 -9.30
N ALA A 428 -36.62 28.44 -10.34
CA ALA A 428 -36.93 29.87 -10.29
C ALA A 428 -38.42 30.14 -10.02
N ALA A 429 -39.32 29.25 -10.48
CA ALA A 429 -40.78 29.38 -10.24
C ALA A 429 -41.18 29.13 -8.78
N VAL A 430 -40.38 28.45 -7.97
CA VAL A 430 -40.69 28.10 -6.57
C VAL A 430 -39.84 28.83 -5.55
N GLY A 431 -38.80 29.56 -5.98
CA GLY A 431 -37.82 30.23 -5.12
C GLY A 431 -37.73 31.74 -5.35
N ALA A 432 -37.09 32.43 -4.40
CA ALA A 432 -36.65 33.79 -4.60
C ALA A 432 -35.33 33.80 -5.35
N GLU A 433 -35.21 34.60 -6.40
CA GLU A 433 -33.96 34.83 -7.13
C GLU A 433 -33.09 35.77 -6.30
N LEU A 434 -31.81 35.38 -6.04
CA LEU A 434 -30.83 36.12 -5.28
C LEU A 434 -29.86 36.86 -6.19
#